data_629ca8ae781307f042bbf6caf5dde35b
#
_entry.id   629ca8ae781307f042bbf6caf5dde35b
#
_cell.length_a   1.000
_cell.length_b   1.000
_cell.length_c   1.000
_cell.angle_alpha   90.00
_cell.angle_beta   90.00
_cell.angle_gamma   90.00
#
_symmetry.space_group_name_H-M   'P 1'
#
loop_
_entity.id
_entity.type
_entity.pdbx_description
1 polymer ?
#
loop_
_entity_poly.entity_id
_entity_poly.type
_entity_poly.pdbx_seq_one_letter_code
_entity_poly.pdbx_strand_id
1 'polypeptide(L)'
;MLEYNYNGVTLDYIGDAVIELAIREALILSGITDTGRLSAAAQKFVCAPTQSNVVEKLLPILTPEEEAAYKLGRNHRISGKPKHASVAEYSRATGMEAIFGYLHLTGNHERIRNLIQTAYSDMMEEMKDKI
;
A
#
# COMPACT_ATOMS: atom_id res chain seq x y z
N MET A 1 -12.77 -14.10 6.58
CA MET A 1 -12.25 -15.13 5.67
C MET A 1 -12.49 -14.73 4.24
N LEU A 2 -11.52 -14.96 3.36
CA LEU A 2 -11.69 -14.63 1.94
C LEU A 2 -12.76 -15.56 1.34
N GLU A 3 -13.76 -14.96 0.69
CA GLU A 3 -14.87 -15.69 0.07
C GLU A 3 -14.41 -16.56 -1.09
N TYR A 4 -13.33 -16.16 -1.76
CA TYR A 4 -12.67 -16.90 -2.82
C TYR A 4 -11.22 -17.14 -2.43
N ASN A 5 -10.65 -18.24 -2.89
CA ASN A 5 -9.26 -18.56 -2.57
C ASN A 5 -8.29 -17.71 -3.40
N TYR A 6 -8.26 -16.41 -3.13
CA TYR A 6 -7.28 -15.53 -3.74
C TYR A 6 -5.89 -15.85 -3.20
N ASN A 7 -4.92 -15.99 -4.09
CA ASN A 7 -3.54 -16.14 -3.66
C ASN A 7 -2.86 -14.78 -3.49
N GLY A 8 -1.67 -14.79 -2.88
CA GLY A 8 -0.93 -13.56 -2.60
C GLY A 8 -0.61 -12.73 -3.84
N VAL A 9 -0.33 -13.39 -4.95
CA VAL A 9 -0.01 -12.72 -6.23
C VAL A 9 -1.22 -11.95 -6.75
N THR A 10 -2.39 -12.56 -6.70
CA THR A 10 -3.63 -11.93 -7.16
C THR A 10 -3.98 -10.72 -6.30
N LEU A 11 -3.87 -10.86 -4.99
CA LEU A 11 -4.15 -9.76 -4.05
C LEU A 11 -3.16 -8.61 -4.22
N ASP A 12 -1.88 -8.94 -4.38
CA ASP A 12 -0.82 -7.96 -4.61
C ASP A 12 -1.06 -7.20 -5.93
N TYR A 13 -1.40 -7.93 -6.98
CA TYR A 13 -1.62 -7.34 -8.31
C TYR A 13 -2.68 -6.25 -8.29
N ILE A 14 -3.84 -6.51 -7.70
CA ILE A 14 -4.90 -5.49 -7.63
C ILE A 14 -4.60 -4.46 -6.55
N GLY A 15 -3.99 -4.88 -5.44
CA GLY A 15 -3.63 -4.00 -4.34
C GLY A 15 -2.66 -2.89 -4.74
N ASP A 16 -1.73 -3.20 -5.63
CA ASP A 16 -0.81 -2.21 -6.20
C ASP A 16 -1.60 -1.04 -6.83
N ALA A 17 -2.59 -1.36 -7.66
CA ALA A 17 -3.43 -0.35 -8.29
C ALA A 17 -4.29 0.41 -7.28
N VAL A 18 -4.78 -0.28 -6.26
CA VAL A 18 -5.62 0.33 -5.21
C VAL A 18 -4.83 1.36 -4.41
N ILE A 19 -3.61 1.01 -3.99
CA ILE A 19 -2.73 1.93 -3.25
C ILE A 19 -2.39 3.13 -4.14
N GLU A 20 -2.01 2.88 -5.38
CA GLU A 20 -1.66 3.94 -6.34
C GLU A 20 -2.80 4.94 -6.49
N LEU A 21 -4.02 4.46 -6.69
CA LEU A 21 -5.21 5.31 -6.81
C LEU A 21 -5.45 6.11 -5.54
N ALA A 22 -5.39 5.47 -4.38
CA ALA A 22 -5.62 6.13 -3.09
C ALA A 22 -4.59 7.23 -2.83
N ILE A 23 -3.32 6.99 -3.15
CA ILE A 23 -2.25 7.97 -2.98
C ILE A 23 -2.44 9.15 -3.94
N ARG A 24 -2.74 8.88 -5.21
CA ARG A 24 -3.00 9.96 -6.19
C ARG A 24 -4.17 10.83 -5.75
N GLU A 25 -5.25 10.23 -5.29
CA GLU A 25 -6.40 10.96 -4.78
C GLU A 25 -6.01 11.83 -3.57
N ALA A 26 -5.30 11.27 -2.61
CA ALA A 26 -4.88 12.00 -1.42
C ALA A 26 -3.98 13.19 -1.77
N LEU A 27 -3.07 13.02 -2.72
CA LEU A 27 -2.18 14.09 -3.17
C LEU A 27 -2.94 15.23 -3.86
N ILE A 28 -3.91 14.89 -4.69
CA ILE A 28 -4.76 15.88 -5.35
C ILE A 28 -5.57 16.65 -4.31
N LEU A 29 -6.16 15.95 -3.35
CA LEU A 29 -6.95 16.57 -2.28
C LEU A 29 -6.11 17.44 -1.36
N SER A 30 -4.80 17.20 -1.30
CA SER A 30 -3.88 18.05 -0.53
C SER A 30 -3.51 19.35 -1.26
N GLY A 31 -3.91 19.50 -2.52
CA GLY A 31 -3.73 20.74 -3.28
C GLY A 31 -2.73 20.68 -4.43
N ILE A 32 -2.12 19.52 -4.68
CA ILE A 32 -1.19 19.37 -5.79
C ILE A 32 -1.98 19.05 -7.06
N THR A 33 -1.85 19.89 -8.09
CA THR A 33 -2.58 19.72 -9.35
C THR A 33 -1.69 19.53 -10.56
N ASP A 34 -0.41 19.88 -10.45
CA ASP A 34 0.55 19.68 -11.54
C ASP A 34 0.90 18.19 -11.64
N THR A 35 0.67 17.59 -12.81
CA THR A 35 0.85 16.14 -13.00
C THR A 35 2.30 15.68 -12.83
N GLY A 36 3.27 16.53 -13.19
CA GLY A 36 4.68 16.21 -12.97
C GLY A 36 5.02 16.10 -11.48
N ARG A 37 4.52 17.04 -10.68
CA ARG A 37 4.69 17.01 -9.22
C ARG A 37 3.94 15.85 -8.59
N LEU A 38 2.73 15.57 -9.07
CA LEU A 38 1.93 14.43 -8.59
C LEU A 38 2.67 13.11 -8.82
N SER A 39 3.19 12.90 -10.02
CA SER A 39 3.92 11.68 -10.34
C SER A 39 5.18 11.51 -9.48
N ALA A 40 5.95 12.57 -9.32
CA ALA A 40 7.17 12.52 -8.51
C ALA A 40 6.86 12.25 -7.03
N ALA A 41 5.82 12.88 -6.50
CA ALA A 41 5.40 12.67 -5.12
C ALA A 41 4.86 11.24 -4.93
N ALA A 42 3.97 10.79 -5.82
CA ALA A 42 3.38 9.45 -5.71
C ALA A 42 4.45 8.37 -5.70
N GLN A 43 5.49 8.51 -6.49
CA GLN A 43 6.57 7.54 -6.55
C GLN A 43 7.27 7.35 -5.20
N LYS A 44 7.45 8.42 -4.44
CA LYS A 44 8.04 8.37 -3.11
C LYS A 44 7.15 7.63 -2.10
N PHE A 45 5.85 7.68 -2.30
CA PHE A 45 4.87 7.04 -1.41
C PHE A 45 4.73 5.54 -1.69
N VAL A 46 4.84 5.13 -2.96
CA VAL A 46 4.52 3.76 -3.37
C VAL A 46 5.73 2.87 -3.62
N CYS A 47 6.95 3.36 -3.48
CA CYS A 47 8.12 2.51 -3.65
C CYS A 47 8.20 1.48 -2.51
N ALA A 48 8.83 0.33 -2.79
CA ALA A 48 8.87 -0.78 -1.84
C ALA A 48 9.51 -0.42 -0.48
N PRO A 49 10.62 0.34 -0.43
CA PRO A 49 11.17 0.74 0.88
C PRO A 49 10.19 1.56 1.71
N THR A 50 9.45 2.49 1.10
CA THR A 50 8.45 3.30 1.81
C THR A 50 7.29 2.43 2.29
N GLN A 51 6.75 1.57 1.43
CA GLN A 51 5.66 0.67 1.82
C GLN A 51 6.08 -0.27 2.94
N SER A 52 7.30 -0.80 2.88
CA SER A 52 7.85 -1.64 3.94
C SER A 52 7.91 -0.90 5.28
N ASN A 53 8.24 0.38 5.24
CA ASN A 53 8.33 1.21 6.44
C ASN A 53 6.95 1.55 7.01
N VAL A 54 6.03 2.02 6.15
CA VAL A 54 4.72 2.49 6.63
C VAL A 54 3.78 1.35 7.03
N VAL A 55 3.94 0.15 6.46
CA VAL A 55 3.08 -0.98 6.83
C VAL A 55 3.23 -1.35 8.31
N GLU A 56 4.37 -1.05 8.91
CA GLU A 56 4.57 -1.29 10.34
C GLU A 56 3.56 -0.55 11.21
N LYS A 57 3.06 0.60 10.75
CA LYS A 57 2.01 1.33 11.46
C LYS A 57 0.65 0.63 11.37
N LEU A 58 0.47 -0.21 10.36
CA LEU A 58 -0.79 -0.94 10.14
C LEU A 58 -0.82 -2.27 10.88
N LEU A 59 0.32 -2.94 11.02
CA LEU A 59 0.37 -4.29 11.59
C LEU A 59 -0.35 -4.42 12.93
N PRO A 60 -0.20 -3.47 13.89
CA PRO A 60 -0.88 -3.59 15.19
C PRO A 60 -2.39 -3.45 15.13
N ILE A 61 -2.94 -2.87 14.05
CA ILE A 61 -4.37 -2.56 13.96
C ILE A 61 -5.10 -3.40 12.91
N LEU A 62 -4.42 -4.36 12.29
CA LEU A 62 -5.04 -5.23 11.29
C LEU A 62 -6.07 -6.17 11.93
N THR A 63 -7.17 -6.39 11.23
CA THR A 63 -8.11 -7.45 11.59
C THR A 63 -7.47 -8.81 11.27
N PRO A 64 -7.99 -9.93 11.81
CA PRO A 64 -7.45 -11.25 11.47
C PRO A 64 -7.48 -11.55 9.97
N GLU A 65 -8.51 -11.10 9.26
CA GLU A 65 -8.63 -11.28 7.81
C GLU A 65 -7.59 -10.45 7.04
N GLU A 66 -7.37 -9.22 7.49
CA GLU A 66 -6.34 -8.35 6.91
C GLU A 66 -4.94 -8.91 7.15
N GLU A 67 -4.71 -9.43 8.34
CA GLU A 67 -3.42 -10.07 8.66
C GLU A 67 -3.20 -11.31 7.80
N ALA A 68 -4.24 -12.10 7.57
CA ALA A 68 -4.15 -13.27 6.69
C ALA A 68 -3.77 -12.85 5.26
N ALA A 69 -4.38 -11.79 4.74
CA ALA A 69 -4.06 -11.25 3.43
C ALA A 69 -2.60 -10.76 3.38
N TYR A 70 -2.16 -10.06 4.42
CA TYR A 70 -0.79 -9.58 4.53
C TYR A 70 0.21 -10.74 4.43
N LYS A 71 -0.04 -11.81 5.18
CA LYS A 71 0.84 -12.99 5.18
C LYS A 71 0.87 -13.68 3.82
N LEU A 72 -0.26 -13.76 3.14
CA LEU A 72 -0.31 -14.31 1.78
C LEU A 72 0.58 -13.52 0.82
N GLY A 73 0.50 -12.20 0.86
CA GLY A 73 1.34 -11.35 0.02
C GLY A 73 2.81 -11.43 0.39
N ARG A 74 3.10 -11.32 1.68
CA ARG A 74 4.48 -11.36 2.19
C ARG A 74 5.18 -12.68 1.86
N ASN A 75 4.45 -13.79 1.89
CA ASN A 75 5.02 -15.13 1.80
C ASN A 75 5.06 -15.71 0.38
N HIS A 76 4.48 -15.03 -0.63
CA HIS A 76 4.56 -15.57 -1.97
C HIS A 76 5.99 -15.44 -2.50
N ARG A 77 6.38 -16.35 -3.40
CA ARG A 77 7.73 -16.36 -3.95
C ARG A 77 7.94 -15.20 -4.90
N ILE A 78 9.06 -14.51 -4.69
CA ILE A 78 9.52 -13.44 -5.57
C ILE A 78 10.42 -14.07 -6.64
N SER A 79 10.09 -13.88 -7.92
CA SER A 79 10.98 -14.30 -9.01
C SER A 79 11.94 -13.15 -9.30
N GLY A 80 13.22 -13.42 -9.10
CA GLY A 80 14.28 -12.47 -9.36
C GLY A 80 14.61 -11.58 -8.17
N LYS A 81 15.62 -10.76 -8.33
CA LYS A 81 16.14 -9.87 -7.30
C LYS A 81 15.55 -8.48 -7.50
N PRO A 82 14.92 -7.85 -6.48
CA PRO A 82 14.45 -6.47 -6.59
C PRO A 82 15.61 -5.52 -6.88
N LYS A 83 15.38 -4.53 -7.74
CA LYS A 83 16.44 -3.61 -8.16
C LYS A 83 16.75 -2.52 -7.13
N HIS A 84 15.73 -2.06 -6.40
CA HIS A 84 15.83 -0.89 -5.53
C HIS A 84 15.34 -1.13 -4.12
N ALA A 85 15.26 -2.39 -3.71
CA ALA A 85 14.80 -2.75 -2.38
C ALA A 85 15.41 -4.10 -1.98
N SER A 86 15.54 -4.33 -0.67
CA SER A 86 15.94 -5.64 -0.16
C SER A 86 14.79 -6.64 -0.36
N VAL A 87 15.10 -7.93 -0.27
CA VAL A 87 14.08 -8.98 -0.31
C VAL A 87 13.04 -8.78 0.79
N ALA A 88 13.49 -8.42 2.00
CA ALA A 88 12.60 -8.18 3.12
C ALA A 88 11.67 -6.98 2.87
N GLU A 89 12.22 -5.88 2.34
CA GLU A 89 11.41 -4.70 2.00
C GLU A 89 10.37 -5.03 0.93
N TYR A 90 10.80 -5.74 -0.11
CA TYR A 90 9.90 -6.15 -1.18
C TYR A 90 8.79 -7.05 -0.66
N SER A 91 9.13 -8.02 0.18
CA SER A 91 8.13 -8.93 0.77
C SER A 91 7.10 -8.19 1.61
N ARG A 92 7.53 -7.23 2.42
CA ARG A 92 6.61 -6.44 3.23
C ARG A 92 5.74 -5.52 2.38
N ALA A 93 6.30 -4.96 1.31
CA ALA A 93 5.54 -4.15 0.37
C ALA A 93 4.46 -4.97 -0.32
N THR A 94 4.78 -6.18 -0.79
CA THR A 94 3.76 -7.05 -1.40
C THR A 94 2.71 -7.48 -0.39
N GLY A 95 3.09 -7.68 0.88
CA GLY A 95 2.14 -7.93 1.95
C GLY A 95 1.17 -6.77 2.15
N MET A 96 1.68 -5.55 2.14
CA MET A 96 0.84 -4.34 2.24
C MET A 96 -0.13 -4.26 1.07
N GLU A 97 0.37 -4.46 -0.15
CA GLU A 97 -0.47 -4.44 -1.35
C GLU A 97 -1.59 -5.47 -1.25
N ALA A 98 -1.29 -6.66 -0.73
CA ALA A 98 -2.28 -7.72 -0.57
C ALA A 98 -3.40 -7.33 0.40
N ILE A 99 -3.10 -6.58 1.47
CA ILE A 99 -4.13 -6.05 2.38
C ILE A 99 -5.12 -5.21 1.60
N PHE A 100 -4.63 -4.27 0.80
CA PHE A 100 -5.48 -3.35 0.05
C PHE A 100 -6.23 -4.04 -1.06
N GLY A 101 -5.63 -5.05 -1.69
CA GLY A 101 -6.31 -5.89 -2.67
C GLY A 101 -7.50 -6.63 -2.05
N TYR A 102 -7.28 -7.22 -0.89
CA TYR A 102 -8.35 -7.89 -0.13
C TYR A 102 -9.49 -6.92 0.21
N LEU A 103 -9.16 -5.75 0.74
CA LEU A 103 -10.16 -4.77 1.13
C LEU A 103 -10.96 -4.28 -0.07
N HIS A 104 -10.32 -4.06 -1.19
CA HIS A 104 -11.01 -3.61 -2.41
C HIS A 104 -11.96 -4.70 -2.92
N LEU A 105 -11.50 -5.94 -3.00
CA LEU A 105 -12.32 -7.05 -3.51
C LEU A 105 -13.50 -7.38 -2.59
N THR A 106 -13.41 -7.05 -1.32
CA THR A 106 -14.51 -7.26 -0.37
C THR A 106 -15.35 -5.99 -0.15
N GLY A 107 -15.09 -4.92 -0.90
CA GLY A 107 -15.89 -3.70 -0.86
C GLY A 107 -15.66 -2.80 0.34
N ASN A 108 -14.56 -2.97 1.05
CA ASN A 108 -14.25 -2.20 2.28
C ASN A 108 -13.51 -0.91 1.97
N HIS A 109 -14.12 -0.03 1.20
CA HIS A 109 -13.47 1.20 0.72
C HIS A 109 -13.18 2.20 1.83
N GLU A 110 -14.04 2.30 2.84
CA GLU A 110 -13.80 3.19 3.97
C GLU A 110 -12.56 2.74 4.76
N ARG A 111 -12.41 1.43 4.96
CA ARG A 111 -11.23 0.88 5.63
C ARG A 111 -9.95 1.17 4.85
N ILE A 112 -10.00 1.12 3.52
CA ILE A 112 -8.88 1.50 2.66
C ILE A 112 -8.45 2.93 2.98
N ARG A 113 -9.40 3.87 2.99
CA ARG A 113 -9.09 5.28 3.29
C ARG A 113 -8.49 5.44 4.68
N ASN A 114 -9.03 4.75 5.66
CA ASN A 114 -8.55 4.81 7.04
C ASN A 114 -7.11 4.29 7.16
N LEU A 115 -6.82 3.16 6.53
CA LEU A 115 -5.48 2.59 6.57
C LEU A 115 -4.47 3.43 5.80
N ILE A 116 -4.84 3.98 4.66
CA ILE A 116 -3.97 4.91 3.91
C ILE A 116 -3.63 6.13 4.76
N GLN A 117 -4.62 6.70 5.42
CA GLN A 117 -4.40 7.86 6.27
C GLN A 117 -3.45 7.51 7.43
N THR A 118 -3.66 6.37 8.09
CA THR A 118 -2.81 5.93 9.19
C THR A 118 -1.37 5.70 8.71
N ALA A 119 -1.20 5.03 7.58
CA ALA A 119 0.11 4.69 7.05
C ALA A 119 0.91 5.92 6.62
N TYR A 120 0.25 6.88 5.98
CA TYR A 120 0.92 7.97 5.27
C TYR A 120 0.74 9.36 5.87
N SER A 121 0.07 9.48 7.04
CA SER A 121 -0.18 10.79 7.64
C SER A 121 1.08 11.62 7.85
N ASP A 122 2.16 11.00 8.33
CA ASP A 122 3.42 11.71 8.58
C ASP A 122 4.03 12.24 7.28
N MET A 123 4.03 11.42 6.23
CA MET A 123 4.54 11.83 4.92
C MET A 123 3.71 12.96 4.31
N MET A 124 2.40 12.91 4.48
CA MET A 124 1.49 13.96 4.00
C MET A 124 1.75 15.28 4.73
N GLU A 125 1.97 15.24 6.05
CA GLU A 125 2.30 16.44 6.83
C GLU A 125 3.62 17.06 6.38
N GLU A 126 4.65 16.24 6.17
CA GLU A 126 5.94 16.70 5.65
C GLU A 126 5.79 17.39 4.29
N MET A 127 4.95 16.85 3.43
CA MET A 127 4.69 17.43 2.12
C MET A 127 4.01 18.80 2.20
N LYS A 128 3.06 18.97 3.11
CA LYS A 128 2.37 20.25 3.29
C LYS A 128 3.33 21.36 3.64
N ASP A 129 4.35 21.07 4.43
CA ASP A 129 5.35 22.06 4.84
C ASP A 129 6.24 22.51 3.69
N LYS A 130 6.25 21.77 2.57
CA LYS A 130 7.09 22.04 1.41
C LYS A 130 6.31 22.61 0.21
N ILE A 131 5.00 22.76 0.34
CA ILE A 131 4.16 23.29 -0.73
C ILE A 131 4.03 24.85 -0.66
#